data_1ed81893d99e0bfa0e04d61eb648a7d5
#
_entry.id   1ed81893d99e0bfa0e04d61eb648a7d5
#
_cell.length_a   1.000
_cell.length_b   1.000
_cell.length_c   1.000
_cell.angle_alpha   90.00
_cell.angle_beta   90.00
_cell.angle_gamma   90.00
#
_symmetry.space_group_name_H-M   'P 1'
#
loop_
_entity.id
_entity.type
_entity.pdbx_description
1 polymer ?
#
loop_
_entity_poly.entity_id
_entity_poly.type
_entity_poly.pdbx_seq_one_letter_code
_entity_poly.pdbx_strand_id
1 'polypeptide(L)'
;EGVSVGAILSNYQRVRVEHVCCRPDLRLASLAYLWKRDQSELLHEMNQAGMEVLMIKAAGIGLTQHDLGRPLTVLTPKLEELHRLYGAHVCGEGGEYETLCVDSPLFKRKISVDEKETVIHSDAAFASVSYLRILRTSFSDKENYGPAVVSERLKTPPLLDDTGEVFLETLRTHPC
;
A
#
# COMPACT_ATOMS: atom_id res chain seq x y z
N GLU A 1 15.28 17.32 2.54
CA GLU A 1 13.94 16.81 2.91
C GLU A 1 13.22 16.28 1.67
N GLY A 2 12.25 15.37 1.85
CA GLY A 2 11.56 14.74 0.72
C GLY A 2 10.13 14.33 1.06
N VAL A 3 9.37 14.00 0.01
CA VAL A 3 8.01 13.46 0.08
C VAL A 3 7.99 12.05 -0.51
N SER A 4 7.57 11.08 0.28
CA SER A 4 7.36 9.72 -0.20
C SER A 4 6.05 9.61 -0.98
N VAL A 5 6.10 8.94 -2.12
CA VAL A 5 4.99 8.76 -3.05
C VAL A 5 4.76 7.28 -3.29
N GLY A 6 3.53 6.82 -3.12
CA GLY A 6 3.15 5.42 -3.28
C GLY A 6 2.69 5.04 -4.70
N ALA A 7 2.80 5.92 -5.68
CA ALA A 7 2.40 5.62 -7.05
C ALA A 7 3.27 4.52 -7.66
N ILE A 8 2.64 3.48 -8.20
CA ILE A 8 3.30 2.35 -8.87
C ILE A 8 3.32 2.59 -10.39
N LEU A 9 2.17 2.86 -11.01
CA LEU A 9 2.05 3.08 -12.45
C LEU A 9 1.27 4.36 -12.81
N SER A 10 0.70 5.06 -11.84
CA SER A 10 -0.09 6.27 -12.07
C SER A 10 0.78 7.49 -12.37
N ASN A 11 1.03 7.77 -13.64
CA ASN A 11 1.69 9.00 -14.09
C ASN A 11 1.01 10.26 -13.54
N TYR A 12 -0.32 10.25 -13.45
CA TYR A 12 -1.08 11.36 -12.92
C TYR A 12 -0.67 11.71 -11.49
N GLN A 13 -0.56 10.71 -10.62
CA GLN A 13 -0.14 10.93 -9.23
C GLN A 13 1.33 11.34 -9.15
N ARG A 14 2.22 10.63 -9.83
CA ARG A 14 3.67 10.90 -9.82
C ARG A 14 3.99 12.32 -10.25
N VAL A 15 3.52 12.71 -11.44
CA VAL A 15 3.82 14.04 -12.02
C VAL A 15 3.31 15.18 -11.14
N ARG A 16 2.15 15.00 -10.49
CA ARG A 16 1.61 16.03 -9.58
C ARG A 16 2.47 16.21 -8.33
N VAL A 17 2.95 15.13 -7.74
CA VAL A 17 3.85 15.21 -6.58
C VAL A 17 5.19 15.81 -6.99
N GLU A 18 5.79 15.36 -8.09
CA GLU A 18 7.04 15.92 -8.61
C GLU A 18 6.91 17.42 -8.90
N HIS A 19 5.82 17.84 -9.54
CA HIS A 19 5.56 19.26 -9.81
C HIS A 19 5.53 20.09 -8.53
N VAL A 20 4.91 19.60 -7.47
CA VAL A 20 4.88 20.31 -6.19
C VAL A 20 6.27 20.30 -5.52
N CYS A 21 6.95 19.16 -5.52
CA CYS A 21 8.28 19.03 -4.92
C CYS A 21 9.31 19.97 -5.56
N CYS A 22 9.23 20.14 -6.89
CA CYS A 22 10.16 20.98 -7.67
C CYS A 22 9.91 22.49 -7.54
N ARG A 23 8.89 22.93 -6.81
CA ARG A 23 8.64 24.37 -6.61
C ARG A 23 9.82 25.02 -5.91
N PRO A 24 10.25 26.23 -6.37
CA PRO A 24 11.43 26.92 -5.83
C PRO A 24 11.36 27.24 -4.34
N ASP A 25 10.14 27.39 -3.83
CA ASP A 25 9.85 27.66 -2.42
C ASP A 25 9.93 26.41 -1.53
N LEU A 26 9.74 25.21 -2.10
CA LEU A 26 9.73 23.94 -1.36
C LEU A 26 11.04 23.18 -1.47
N ARG A 27 11.55 22.98 -2.68
CA ARG A 27 12.81 22.25 -2.97
C ARG A 27 12.88 20.89 -2.30
N LEU A 28 11.83 20.08 -2.44
CA LEU A 28 11.74 18.76 -1.85
C LEU A 28 12.16 17.69 -2.86
N ALA A 29 12.75 16.60 -2.39
CA ALA A 29 12.97 15.41 -3.21
C ALA A 29 11.69 14.58 -3.28
N SER A 30 11.30 14.12 -4.47
CA SER A 30 10.25 13.11 -4.64
C SER A 30 10.84 11.72 -4.47
N LEU A 31 10.38 10.97 -3.46
CA LEU A 31 10.85 9.63 -3.11
C LEU A 31 9.83 8.59 -3.63
N ALA A 32 9.98 8.22 -4.90
CA ALA A 32 9.05 7.34 -5.62
C ALA A 32 9.59 5.90 -5.73
N TYR A 33 9.87 5.25 -4.60
CA TYR A 33 10.49 3.92 -4.53
C TYR A 33 9.64 2.79 -5.16
N LEU A 34 8.33 2.99 -5.29
CA LEU A 34 7.43 1.99 -5.87
C LEU A 34 7.23 2.16 -7.37
N TRP A 35 7.77 3.24 -7.95
CA TRP A 35 7.53 3.58 -9.35
C TRP A 35 8.03 2.50 -10.30
N LYS A 36 7.12 2.00 -11.15
CA LYS A 36 7.34 0.93 -12.13
C LYS A 36 7.79 -0.42 -11.53
N ARG A 37 7.62 -0.64 -10.23
CA ARG A 37 7.81 -1.96 -9.65
C ARG A 37 6.77 -2.92 -10.18
N ASP A 38 7.13 -4.20 -10.30
CA ASP A 38 6.15 -5.26 -10.55
C ASP A 38 5.15 -5.32 -9.38
N GLN A 39 3.86 -5.30 -9.71
CA GLN A 39 2.82 -5.17 -8.69
C GLN A 39 2.64 -6.44 -7.85
N SER A 40 2.86 -7.62 -8.43
CA SER A 40 2.76 -8.90 -7.70
C SER A 40 3.95 -9.07 -6.76
N GLU A 41 5.18 -8.83 -7.25
CA GLU A 41 6.38 -8.84 -6.42
C GLU A 41 6.26 -7.85 -5.27
N LEU A 42 5.78 -6.63 -5.55
CA LEU A 42 5.60 -5.60 -4.54
C LEU A 42 4.59 -6.01 -3.45
N LEU A 43 3.47 -6.63 -3.83
CA LEU A 43 2.50 -7.13 -2.85
C LEU A 43 3.10 -8.22 -1.97
N HIS A 44 3.87 -9.14 -2.55
CA HIS A 44 4.58 -10.17 -1.78
C HIS A 44 5.63 -9.58 -0.84
N GLU A 45 6.41 -8.60 -1.28
CA GLU A 45 7.38 -7.91 -0.42
C GLU A 45 6.70 -7.22 0.77
N MET A 46 5.61 -6.49 0.55
CA MET A 46 4.84 -5.86 1.62
C MET A 46 4.32 -6.88 2.64
N ASN A 47 3.81 -8.01 2.16
CA ASN A 47 3.37 -9.11 3.02
C ASN A 47 4.55 -9.71 3.83
N GLN A 48 5.69 -9.94 3.20
CA GLN A 48 6.90 -10.47 3.84
C GLN A 48 7.53 -9.48 4.82
N ALA A 49 7.40 -8.18 4.56
CA ALA A 49 7.84 -7.13 5.48
C ALA A 49 7.06 -7.11 6.81
N GLY A 50 6.04 -7.95 6.96
CA GLY A 50 5.24 -8.03 8.18
C GLY A 50 4.24 -6.90 8.34
N MET A 51 3.80 -6.33 7.23
CA MET A 51 2.67 -5.40 7.23
C MET A 51 1.37 -6.17 7.39
N GLU A 52 0.54 -5.78 8.35
CA GLU A 52 -0.83 -6.29 8.47
C GLU A 52 -1.80 -5.25 7.91
N VAL A 53 -2.37 -5.59 6.76
CA VAL A 53 -3.18 -4.66 5.97
C VAL A 53 -4.54 -5.30 5.70
N LEU A 54 -5.61 -4.63 6.09
CA LEU A 54 -6.99 -5.10 5.91
C LEU A 54 -7.63 -4.42 4.70
N MET A 55 -8.37 -5.19 3.88
CA MET A 55 -9.21 -4.61 2.85
C MET A 55 -10.42 -3.92 3.50
N ILE A 56 -10.60 -2.62 3.24
CA ILE A 56 -11.69 -1.83 3.80
C ILE A 56 -12.70 -1.36 2.78
N LYS A 57 -12.39 -1.47 1.49
CA LYS A 57 -13.32 -1.20 0.39
C LYS A 57 -13.07 -2.19 -0.73
N ALA A 58 -14.14 -2.68 -1.32
CA ALA A 58 -14.15 -3.53 -2.50
C ALA A 58 -15.01 -2.86 -3.57
N ALA A 59 -14.44 -2.64 -4.77
CA ALA A 59 -15.08 -1.97 -5.90
C ALA A 59 -14.70 -2.59 -7.24
N GLY A 60 -13.77 -3.53 -7.26
CA GLY A 60 -13.29 -4.21 -8.47
C GLY A 60 -14.09 -5.46 -8.79
N ILE A 61 -14.02 -5.87 -10.06
CA ILE A 61 -14.64 -7.11 -10.54
C ILE A 61 -14.11 -8.31 -9.73
N GLY A 62 -15.01 -9.19 -9.30
CA GLY A 62 -14.68 -10.39 -8.54
C GLY A 62 -14.42 -10.14 -7.04
N LEU A 63 -14.30 -8.90 -6.59
CA LEU A 63 -14.28 -8.54 -5.17
C LEU A 63 -15.70 -8.34 -4.65
N THR A 64 -15.91 -8.72 -3.40
CA THR A 64 -17.24 -8.70 -2.76
C THR A 64 -17.15 -8.20 -1.34
N GLN A 65 -18.30 -7.96 -0.72
CA GLN A 65 -18.39 -7.62 0.70
C GLN A 65 -17.75 -8.66 1.64
N HIS A 66 -17.61 -9.93 1.20
CA HIS A 66 -16.99 -10.99 1.98
C HIS A 66 -15.46 -10.89 2.05
N ASP A 67 -14.87 -10.06 1.20
CA ASP A 67 -13.42 -9.78 1.20
C ASP A 67 -13.06 -8.66 2.19
N LEU A 68 -14.06 -7.88 2.63
CA LEU A 68 -13.86 -6.80 3.57
C LEU A 68 -13.41 -7.28 4.95
N GLY A 69 -12.45 -6.58 5.52
CA GLY A 69 -11.86 -6.90 6.81
C GLY A 69 -10.92 -8.09 6.81
N ARG A 70 -10.64 -8.68 5.65
CA ARG A 70 -9.67 -9.76 5.52
C ARG A 70 -8.28 -9.18 5.27
N PRO A 71 -7.22 -9.80 5.81
CA PRO A 71 -5.84 -9.41 5.54
C PRO A 71 -5.47 -9.61 4.07
N LEU A 72 -4.67 -8.71 3.52
CA LEU A 72 -4.15 -8.86 2.14
C LEU A 72 -3.33 -10.13 1.97
N THR A 73 -2.61 -10.59 2.99
CA THR A 73 -1.90 -11.89 2.97
C THR A 73 -2.81 -13.06 2.64
N VAL A 74 -4.07 -13.02 3.09
CA VAL A 74 -5.09 -14.04 2.80
C VAL A 74 -5.72 -13.82 1.43
N LEU A 75 -5.83 -12.58 0.98
CA LEU A 75 -6.45 -12.22 -0.29
C LEU A 75 -5.52 -12.28 -1.48
N THR A 76 -4.21 -12.31 -1.27
CA THR A 76 -3.19 -12.32 -2.35
C THR A 76 -3.49 -13.33 -3.47
N PRO A 77 -3.78 -14.61 -3.21
CA PRO A 77 -4.07 -15.56 -4.29
C PRO A 77 -5.29 -15.16 -5.13
N LYS A 78 -6.31 -14.59 -4.49
CA LYS A 78 -7.50 -14.08 -5.19
C LYS A 78 -7.17 -12.85 -6.03
N LEU A 79 -6.38 -11.91 -5.51
CA LEU A 79 -6.00 -10.70 -6.24
C LEU A 79 -5.15 -11.05 -7.48
N GLU A 80 -4.24 -11.99 -7.38
CA GLU A 80 -3.45 -12.50 -8.51
C GLU A 80 -4.32 -13.20 -9.56
N GLU A 81 -5.31 -13.98 -9.12
CA GLU A 81 -6.26 -14.60 -10.04
C GLU A 81 -7.11 -13.55 -10.76
N LEU A 82 -7.58 -12.51 -10.08
CA LEU A 82 -8.32 -11.40 -10.69
C LEU A 82 -7.44 -10.60 -11.67
N HIS A 83 -6.16 -10.45 -11.36
CA HIS A 83 -5.20 -9.88 -12.30
C HIS A 83 -5.07 -10.72 -13.57
N ARG A 84 -4.90 -12.03 -13.41
CA ARG A 84 -4.77 -12.97 -14.53
C ARG A 84 -6.01 -13.01 -15.42
N LEU A 85 -7.21 -12.96 -14.82
CA LEU A 85 -8.48 -13.06 -15.55
C LEU A 85 -8.94 -11.74 -16.18
N TYR A 86 -8.74 -10.63 -15.47
CA TYR A 86 -9.37 -9.35 -15.81
C TYR A 86 -8.39 -8.18 -15.92
N GLY A 87 -7.09 -8.41 -15.65
CA GLY A 87 -6.10 -7.33 -15.66
C GLY A 87 -6.26 -6.37 -14.47
N ALA A 88 -6.94 -6.77 -13.39
CA ALA A 88 -7.07 -5.96 -12.19
C ALA A 88 -5.69 -5.65 -11.59
N HIS A 89 -5.50 -4.44 -11.06
CA HIS A 89 -4.22 -4.08 -10.45
C HIS A 89 -4.08 -4.78 -9.09
N VAL A 90 -3.06 -5.64 -8.94
CA VAL A 90 -2.89 -6.49 -7.73
C VAL A 90 -2.78 -5.67 -6.46
N CYS A 91 -2.17 -4.49 -6.52
CA CYS A 91 -2.08 -3.55 -5.39
C CYS A 91 -3.24 -2.54 -5.31
N GLY A 92 -4.28 -2.68 -6.13
CA GLY A 92 -5.49 -1.84 -6.06
C GLY A 92 -5.34 -0.41 -6.59
N GLU A 93 -4.28 -0.09 -7.35
CA GLU A 93 -4.03 1.28 -7.86
C GLU A 93 -5.09 1.74 -8.88
N GLY A 94 -5.79 0.81 -9.51
CA GLY A 94 -6.92 1.09 -10.41
C GLY A 94 -8.24 1.41 -9.70
N GLY A 95 -8.26 1.41 -8.37
CA GLY A 95 -9.47 1.65 -7.56
C GLY A 95 -10.28 0.39 -7.27
N GLU A 96 -9.70 -0.78 -7.52
CA GLU A 96 -10.35 -2.07 -7.30
C GLU A 96 -10.70 -2.30 -5.82
N TYR A 97 -9.85 -1.80 -4.93
CA TYR A 97 -10.04 -1.88 -3.49
C TYR A 97 -9.26 -0.79 -2.74
N GLU A 98 -9.61 -0.58 -1.48
CA GLU A 98 -8.84 0.28 -0.55
C GLU A 98 -8.54 -0.49 0.73
N THR A 99 -7.48 -0.05 1.42
CA THR A 99 -6.92 -0.77 2.57
C THR A 99 -6.69 0.13 3.78
N LEU A 100 -6.62 -0.50 4.95
CA LEU A 100 -6.14 0.07 6.19
C LEU A 100 -4.96 -0.75 6.71
N CYS A 101 -3.80 -0.14 6.84
CA CYS A 101 -2.67 -0.76 7.53
C CYS A 101 -2.91 -0.68 9.04
N VAL A 102 -3.04 -1.84 9.68
CA VAL A 102 -3.31 -1.95 11.13
C VAL A 102 -2.06 -2.29 11.92
N ASP A 103 -1.03 -2.84 11.26
CA ASP A 103 0.30 -3.03 11.82
C ASP A 103 1.39 -2.95 10.74
N SER A 104 2.55 -2.46 11.12
CA SER A 104 3.76 -2.47 10.29
C SER A 104 5.00 -2.53 11.20
N PRO A 105 6.17 -2.91 10.68
CA PRO A 105 7.41 -2.89 11.47
C PRO A 105 7.71 -1.54 12.14
N LEU A 106 7.23 -0.44 11.56
CA LEU A 106 7.45 0.94 12.05
C LEU A 106 6.46 1.36 13.15
N PHE A 107 5.35 0.65 13.30
CA PHE A 107 4.33 1.03 14.28
C PHE A 107 4.78 0.67 15.70
N LYS A 108 4.66 1.62 16.63
CA LYS A 108 4.87 1.38 18.06
C LYS A 108 3.78 0.53 18.68
N ARG A 109 2.57 0.70 18.17
CA ARG A 109 1.37 -0.03 18.63
C ARG A 109 0.60 -0.53 17.44
N LYS A 110 -0.01 -1.70 17.59
CA LYS A 110 -0.95 -2.27 16.63
C LYS A 110 -2.33 -1.64 16.83
N ILE A 111 -3.03 -1.42 15.72
CA ILE A 111 -4.44 -1.00 15.70
C ILE A 111 -5.31 -2.27 15.69
N SER A 112 -6.26 -2.35 16.61
CA SER A 112 -7.33 -3.36 16.58
C SER A 112 -8.62 -2.70 16.12
N VAL A 113 -9.31 -3.32 15.18
CA VAL A 113 -10.64 -2.91 14.73
C VAL A 113 -11.66 -3.67 15.58
N ASP A 114 -12.18 -3.02 16.64
CA ASP A 114 -13.04 -3.67 17.64
C ASP A 114 -14.48 -3.75 17.16
N GLU A 115 -14.94 -2.73 16.44
CA GLU A 115 -16.32 -2.64 15.96
C GLU A 115 -16.35 -2.07 14.55
N LYS A 116 -17.04 -2.75 13.66
CA LYS A 116 -17.18 -2.37 12.26
C LYS A 116 -18.52 -2.82 11.71
N GLU A 117 -18.98 -2.12 10.68
CA GLU A 117 -20.14 -2.52 9.90
C GLU A 117 -19.82 -2.53 8.40
N THR A 118 -20.46 -3.42 7.66
CA THR A 118 -20.37 -3.45 6.21
C THR A 118 -21.46 -2.55 5.61
N VAL A 119 -21.04 -1.62 4.76
CA VAL A 119 -21.95 -0.75 4.01
C VAL A 119 -21.89 -1.13 2.54
N ILE A 120 -23.04 -1.43 1.97
CA ILE A 120 -23.21 -1.65 0.52
C ILE A 120 -23.60 -0.30 -0.08
N HIS A 121 -22.68 0.27 -0.87
CA HIS A 121 -22.92 1.57 -1.52
C HIS A 121 -23.63 1.41 -2.87
N SER A 122 -23.32 0.35 -3.61
CA SER A 122 -23.95 0.03 -4.89
C SER A 122 -24.02 -1.47 -5.05
N ASP A 123 -25.21 -1.97 -5.43
CA ASP A 123 -25.46 -3.39 -5.67
C ASP A 123 -25.62 -3.68 -7.18
N ALA A 124 -24.76 -3.03 -7.99
CA ALA A 124 -24.72 -3.29 -9.42
C ALA A 124 -24.18 -4.69 -9.70
N ALA A 125 -24.87 -5.46 -10.56
CA ALA A 125 -24.56 -6.87 -10.84
C ALA A 125 -23.12 -7.15 -11.31
N PHE A 126 -22.42 -6.16 -11.87
CA PHE A 126 -21.06 -6.31 -12.41
C PHE A 126 -19.98 -5.62 -11.59
N ALA A 127 -20.33 -4.69 -10.71
CA ALA A 127 -19.39 -3.98 -9.86
C ALA A 127 -20.11 -3.47 -8.62
N SER A 128 -20.34 -4.35 -7.65
CA SER A 128 -20.83 -3.93 -6.34
C SER A 128 -19.73 -3.14 -5.63
N VAL A 129 -20.10 -2.01 -5.05
CA VAL A 129 -19.20 -1.23 -4.20
C VAL A 129 -19.62 -1.39 -2.77
N SER A 130 -18.72 -1.90 -1.94
CA SER A 130 -18.94 -2.07 -0.51
C SER A 130 -17.72 -1.63 0.27
N TYR A 131 -17.93 -1.18 1.50
CA TYR A 131 -16.83 -0.75 2.38
C TYR A 131 -17.14 -1.05 3.84
N LEU A 132 -16.07 -1.08 4.64
CA LEU A 132 -16.16 -1.15 6.09
C LEU A 132 -16.25 0.26 6.67
N ARG A 133 -17.31 0.53 7.42
CA ARG A 133 -17.34 1.64 8.34
C ARG A 133 -16.76 1.17 9.67
N ILE A 134 -15.64 1.74 10.06
CA ILE A 134 -14.98 1.44 11.33
C ILE A 134 -15.62 2.32 12.39
N LEU A 135 -16.21 1.69 13.41
CA LEU A 135 -16.94 2.37 14.47
C LEU A 135 -16.07 2.56 15.73
N ARG A 136 -15.21 1.57 16.02
CA ARG A 136 -14.33 1.63 17.18
C ARG A 136 -13.02 0.92 16.90
N THR A 137 -11.95 1.53 17.40
CA THR A 137 -10.60 0.97 17.37
C THR A 137 -9.96 1.07 18.74
N SER A 138 -9.03 0.17 19.01
CA SER A 138 -8.15 0.22 20.18
C SER A 138 -6.69 0.05 19.74
N PHE A 139 -5.77 0.30 20.67
CA PHE A 139 -4.34 0.13 20.45
C PHE A 139 -3.80 -0.88 21.44
N SER A 140 -2.97 -1.79 20.94
CA SER A 140 -2.18 -2.71 21.78
C SER A 140 -0.69 -2.43 21.58
N ASP A 141 0.05 -2.46 22.68
CA ASP A 141 1.50 -2.34 22.62
C ASP A 141 2.09 -3.58 21.96
N LYS A 142 3.15 -3.37 21.20
CA LYS A 142 3.87 -4.46 20.55
C LYS A 142 4.94 -4.99 21.50
N GLU A 143 4.93 -6.29 21.72
CA GLU A 143 6.05 -6.98 22.35
C GLU A 143 7.29 -6.77 21.48
N ASN A 144 8.41 -6.45 22.11
CA ASN A 144 9.70 -6.26 21.43
C ASN A 144 9.73 -5.10 20.40
N TYR A 145 9.06 -3.98 20.68
CA TYR A 145 9.28 -2.77 19.90
C TYR A 145 10.53 -2.02 20.43
N GLY A 146 11.49 -1.79 19.53
CA GLY A 146 12.67 -0.98 19.83
C GLY A 146 13.47 -0.65 18.57
N PRO A 147 14.34 0.37 18.61
CA PRO A 147 15.10 0.80 17.42
C PRO A 147 15.91 -0.33 16.77
N ALA A 148 16.49 -1.22 17.56
CA ALA A 148 17.24 -2.37 17.05
C ALA A 148 16.35 -3.36 16.29
N VAL A 149 15.17 -3.68 16.85
CA VAL A 149 14.20 -4.60 16.23
C VAL A 149 13.61 -4.01 14.96
N VAL A 150 13.28 -2.71 14.97
CA VAL A 150 12.82 -2.00 13.78
C VAL A 150 13.90 -2.00 12.70
N SER A 151 15.15 -1.70 13.05
CA SER A 151 16.28 -1.72 12.13
C SER A 151 16.53 -3.10 11.52
N GLU A 152 16.40 -4.16 12.32
CA GLU A 152 16.56 -5.54 11.83
C GLU A 152 15.42 -5.94 10.88
N ARG A 153 14.17 -5.60 11.22
CA ARG A 153 13.00 -5.86 10.37
C ARG A 153 13.05 -5.08 9.06
N LEU A 154 13.57 -3.85 9.07
CA LEU A 154 13.75 -3.05 7.85
C LEU A 154 14.89 -3.54 6.95
N LYS A 155 15.81 -4.36 7.46
CA LYS A 155 16.88 -4.98 6.66
C LYS A 155 16.40 -6.22 5.89
N THR A 156 15.25 -6.73 6.18
CA THR A 156 14.84 -8.07 5.76
C THR A 156 14.06 -8.15 4.45
N PRO A 157 13.34 -7.17 3.93
CA PRO A 157 13.07 -7.16 2.50
C PRO A 157 14.12 -6.29 1.79
N PRO A 158 14.68 -6.75 0.68
CA PRO A 158 15.51 -5.91 -0.18
C PRO A 158 14.62 -4.87 -0.90
N LEU A 159 14.10 -3.90 -0.15
CA LEU A 159 13.45 -2.72 -0.74
C LEU A 159 14.49 -1.81 -1.41
N LEU A 160 15.76 -2.08 -1.18
CA LEU A 160 16.90 -1.51 -1.86
C LEU A 160 17.74 -2.71 -2.30
N ASP A 161 17.93 -2.89 -3.60
CA ASP A 161 19.01 -3.74 -4.04
C ASP A 161 20.32 -3.18 -3.47
N ASP A 162 21.32 -4.04 -3.28
CA ASP A 162 22.59 -3.66 -2.65
C ASP A 162 23.34 -2.54 -3.37
N THR A 163 22.81 -2.03 -4.48
CA THR A 163 23.49 -1.03 -5.28
C THR A 163 23.12 0.39 -4.89
N GLY A 164 21.93 0.65 -4.29
CA GLY A 164 21.52 2.01 -3.90
C GLY A 164 21.78 3.10 -4.97
N GLU A 165 22.60 2.74 -5.97
CA GLU A 165 23.08 3.60 -7.03
C GLU A 165 22.02 3.88 -8.11
N VAL A 166 21.16 2.92 -8.43
CA VAL A 166 20.15 3.06 -9.48
C VAL A 166 19.18 4.20 -9.15
N PHE A 167 18.86 4.38 -7.88
CA PHE A 167 17.97 5.45 -7.46
C PHE A 167 18.63 6.83 -7.46
N LEU A 168 19.91 6.89 -7.06
CA LEU A 168 20.70 8.14 -7.11
C LEU A 168 20.96 8.58 -8.55
N GLU A 169 21.10 7.64 -9.48
CA GLU A 169 21.29 7.93 -10.90
C GLU A 169 20.00 8.51 -11.50
N THR A 170 18.83 7.99 -11.14
CA THR A 170 17.52 8.54 -11.58
C THR A 170 17.30 9.97 -11.07
N LEU A 171 17.73 10.28 -9.84
CA LEU A 171 17.68 11.64 -9.30
C LEU A 171 18.71 12.60 -9.97
N ARG A 172 19.83 12.07 -10.44
CA ARG A 172 20.87 12.87 -11.15
C ARG A 172 20.51 13.15 -12.61
N THR A 173 19.78 12.26 -13.26
CA THR A 173 19.43 12.40 -14.69
C THR A 173 18.17 13.21 -14.94
N HIS A 174 17.39 13.53 -13.91
CA HIS A 174 16.23 14.41 -13.98
C HIS A 174 16.36 15.53 -12.94
N PRO A 175 17.24 16.50 -13.16
CA PRO A 175 17.19 17.72 -12.35
C PRO A 175 15.84 18.40 -12.59
N CYS A 176 15.14 18.72 -11.51
CA CYS A 176 13.93 19.54 -11.56
C CYS A 176 14.22 20.88 -12.24
#